data_4409d4db805865c34db13d08ebfbb2cf
#
_entry.id   4409d4db805865c34db13d08ebfbb2cf
#
_cell.length_a   1.000
_cell.length_b   1.000
_cell.length_c   1.000
_cell.angle_alpha   90.00
_cell.angle_beta   90.00
_cell.angle_gamma   90.00
#
_symmetry.space_group_name_H-M   'P 1'
#
loop_
_entity.id
_entity.type
_entity.pdbx_description
1 polymer ?
#
loop_
_entity_poly.entity_id
_entity_poly.type
_entity_poly.pdbx_seq_one_letter_code
_entity_poly.pdbx_strand_id
1 'polypeptide(L)'
;MKRLALSAALALALAGCASIGGPGSKNIPLAYAPADTAFAFGSLERAPKGYEELNRRWFEVLRAHIAPSLERALQVLAESDADPAKLKTAKALLGLMQEKLNAPGGFESLGIDVNALLALYEVQAMPVLRIELADADKFKAFIAEAEARAGEKLSSAEVDGQPYWYLQPETEADAYLKPRLVAAVQGKHLVLTIDLQRPEAPLAQLLGVHKPAQSLIGAGTMQAINKQYEYLPGGVTGFVDAQRLVELLSGAKAAGAGTASAAAQPTWLSDSLLNYFGVRLDASCQSELQAAVSKTPRLVGGAKVLSDKQAHYHMLLEMDAELAKDFSALPAPVPGLGTVRGNYTFGVSANPSAVANLLQKQAQSIQASPYRCQYLAPLNELAADASAIIAMLHAGSSWGHGFRVDFSDLSLLMQSADMLQETTDMGKLGGTLLLASANPSAMLGMLQGFMPELGRVGLQPGGPAKQLPDELIEDLGMGNSLWAMVGQRAIGLALGDENKATLETLMQAPTPAVPPFMVIGASGTFYSQLLQAFSEEDLQDLAAWDWEAAYYHITWPLMGALRSIYAEVDYLESQWLMTERGMEFTYQLDLLGGQDVKR
;
A
#
# COMPACT_ATOMS: atom_id res chain seq x y z
N MET A 1 -18.12 15.75 1.82
CA MET A 1 -16.94 14.87 1.84
C MET A 1 -17.23 13.51 2.52
N LYS A 2 -17.94 13.46 3.66
CA LYS A 2 -18.24 12.20 4.40
C LYS A 2 -18.99 11.12 3.57
N ARG A 3 -19.86 11.52 2.61
CA ARG A 3 -20.65 10.59 1.77
C ARG A 3 -19.89 10.05 0.54
N LEU A 4 -18.87 10.76 0.06
CA LEU A 4 -17.98 10.29 -1.02
C LEU A 4 -17.03 9.18 -0.57
N ALA A 5 -16.62 9.19 0.70
CA ALA A 5 -15.73 8.18 1.26
C ALA A 5 -16.35 6.77 1.31
N LEU A 6 -17.65 6.67 1.60
CA LEU A 6 -18.35 5.37 1.65
C LEU A 6 -18.49 4.75 0.25
N SER A 7 -18.78 5.58 -0.76
CA SER A 7 -18.87 5.15 -2.15
C SER A 7 -17.51 4.77 -2.74
N ALA A 8 -16.45 5.51 -2.37
CA ALA A 8 -15.08 5.23 -2.78
C ALA A 8 -14.51 3.96 -2.11
N ALA A 9 -14.84 3.72 -0.83
CA ALA A 9 -14.43 2.51 -0.11
C ALA A 9 -15.06 1.24 -0.71
N LEU A 10 -16.34 1.31 -1.12
CA LEU A 10 -17.01 0.18 -1.78
C LEU A 10 -16.42 -0.10 -3.18
N ALA A 11 -16.07 0.97 -3.93
CA ALA A 11 -15.41 0.85 -5.23
C ALA A 11 -13.97 0.32 -5.11
N LEU A 12 -13.22 0.74 -4.07
CA LEU A 12 -11.85 0.26 -3.79
C LEU A 12 -11.83 -1.19 -3.29
N ALA A 13 -12.83 -1.61 -2.49
CA ALA A 13 -12.96 -3.00 -2.05
C ALA A 13 -13.23 -3.96 -3.23
N LEU A 14 -13.95 -3.50 -4.26
CA LEU A 14 -14.19 -4.25 -5.50
C LEU A 14 -12.99 -4.21 -6.46
N ALA A 15 -12.10 -3.20 -6.35
CA ALA A 15 -10.95 -3.02 -7.24
C ALA A 15 -9.71 -3.85 -6.82
N GLY A 16 -9.72 -4.45 -5.63
CA GLY A 16 -8.52 -5.09 -5.04
C GLY A 16 -8.01 -6.35 -5.74
N CYS A 17 -8.78 -6.95 -6.64
CA CYS A 17 -8.41 -8.23 -7.26
C CYS A 17 -9.02 -8.37 -8.64
N ALA A 18 -8.32 -8.03 -9.68
CA ALA A 18 -8.72 -8.44 -11.03
C ALA A 18 -7.53 -8.58 -11.96
N SER A 19 -7.51 -9.59 -12.77
CA SER A 19 -6.64 -9.73 -13.92
C SER A 19 -7.34 -10.53 -15.00
N ILE A 20 -7.23 -10.07 -16.32
CA ILE A 20 -7.18 -11.04 -17.40
C ILE A 20 -7.72 -10.64 -18.77
N GLY A 21 -6.91 -10.78 -19.84
CA GLY A 21 -7.23 -10.77 -21.27
C GLY A 21 -6.15 -11.46 -22.10
N GLY A 22 -6.48 -12.00 -23.25
CA GLY A 22 -5.54 -12.64 -24.18
C GLY A 22 -4.70 -11.63 -24.97
N PRO A 23 -3.56 -12.06 -25.57
CA PRO A 23 -2.62 -11.18 -26.23
C PRO A 23 -3.24 -10.46 -27.44
N GLY A 24 -3.08 -9.13 -27.51
CA GLY A 24 -3.35 -8.33 -28.69
C GLY A 24 -4.76 -7.77 -28.86
N SER A 25 -5.64 -7.86 -27.86
CA SER A 25 -6.99 -7.30 -27.94
C SER A 25 -6.95 -5.77 -27.95
N LYS A 26 -7.40 -5.15 -29.05
CA LYS A 26 -7.63 -3.67 -29.16
C LYS A 26 -8.71 -3.15 -28.21
N ASN A 27 -9.25 -3.99 -27.38
CA ASN A 27 -10.44 -3.71 -26.56
C ASN A 27 -10.25 -4.11 -25.08
N ILE A 28 -9.01 -4.13 -24.58
CA ILE A 28 -8.73 -4.27 -23.15
C ILE A 28 -8.94 -2.91 -22.43
N PRO A 29 -9.21 -2.90 -21.12
CA PRO A 29 -9.44 -1.66 -20.38
C PRO A 29 -8.34 -0.60 -20.55
N LEU A 30 -7.07 -0.98 -20.52
CA LEU A 30 -5.92 -0.07 -20.75
C LEU A 30 -5.86 0.54 -22.16
N ALA A 31 -6.58 0.00 -23.15
CA ALA A 31 -6.64 0.58 -24.49
C ALA A 31 -7.40 1.91 -24.55
N TYR A 32 -8.08 2.28 -23.47
CA TYR A 32 -8.80 3.55 -23.32
C TYR A 32 -8.01 4.59 -22.51
N ALA A 33 -6.90 4.21 -21.90
CA ALA A 33 -6.02 5.14 -21.22
C ALA A 33 -5.21 5.97 -22.25
N PRO A 34 -5.14 7.30 -22.12
CA PRO A 34 -4.29 8.14 -22.95
C PRO A 34 -2.81 7.82 -22.78
N ALA A 35 -2.01 8.01 -23.85
CA ALA A 35 -0.57 7.77 -23.79
C ALA A 35 0.18 8.73 -22.84
N ASP A 36 -0.40 9.89 -22.59
CA ASP A 36 0.13 10.95 -21.72
C ASP A 36 -0.52 10.98 -20.32
N THR A 37 -1.17 9.89 -19.90
CA THR A 37 -1.74 9.77 -18.55
C THR A 37 -0.66 9.90 -17.47
N ALA A 38 -0.98 10.58 -16.37
CA ALA A 38 -0.07 10.72 -15.25
C ALA A 38 0.08 9.44 -14.43
N PHE A 39 -0.93 8.58 -14.43
CA PHE A 39 -0.83 7.25 -13.83
C PHE A 39 -1.71 6.25 -14.57
N ALA A 40 -1.27 5.01 -14.56
CA ALA A 40 -2.07 3.88 -15.01
C ALA A 40 -1.67 2.60 -14.26
N PHE A 41 -2.68 1.81 -13.91
CA PHE A 41 -2.55 0.49 -13.32
C PHE A 41 -3.50 -0.46 -14.06
N GLY A 42 -3.03 -1.64 -14.44
CA GLY A 42 -3.88 -2.63 -15.11
C GLY A 42 -3.07 -3.78 -15.67
N SER A 43 -3.77 -4.78 -16.20
CA SER A 43 -3.15 -5.96 -16.80
C SER A 43 -3.29 -5.97 -18.31
N LEU A 44 -2.29 -6.48 -19.01
CA LEU A 44 -2.31 -6.63 -20.47
C LEU A 44 -2.92 -7.97 -20.91
N GLU A 45 -2.83 -8.99 -20.07
CA GLU A 45 -3.21 -10.37 -20.34
C GLU A 45 -3.87 -10.99 -19.13
N ARG A 46 -4.41 -12.20 -19.30
CA ARG A 46 -4.95 -13.01 -18.21
C ARG A 46 -3.86 -13.48 -17.24
N ALA A 47 -4.16 -13.56 -15.96
CA ALA A 47 -3.26 -14.15 -14.98
C ALA A 47 -3.01 -15.65 -15.29
N PRO A 48 -1.92 -16.23 -14.81
CA PRO A 48 -1.70 -17.67 -14.89
C PRO A 48 -2.87 -18.45 -14.26
N LYS A 49 -3.27 -19.57 -14.88
CA LYS A 49 -4.45 -20.34 -14.45
C LYS A 49 -4.45 -20.73 -12.96
N GLY A 50 -3.28 -21.12 -12.42
CA GLY A 50 -3.19 -21.44 -10.99
C GLY A 50 -3.53 -20.24 -10.09
N TYR A 51 -3.09 -19.05 -10.47
CA TYR A 51 -3.45 -17.83 -9.74
C TYR A 51 -4.93 -17.44 -9.92
N GLU A 52 -5.52 -17.68 -11.10
CA GLU A 52 -6.96 -17.49 -11.31
C GLU A 52 -7.81 -18.37 -10.39
N GLU A 53 -7.40 -19.62 -10.20
CA GLU A 53 -8.08 -20.56 -9.31
C GLU A 53 -7.95 -20.15 -7.85
N LEU A 54 -6.76 -19.69 -7.44
CA LEU A 54 -6.52 -19.11 -6.12
C LEU A 54 -7.40 -17.89 -5.89
N ASN A 55 -7.40 -16.96 -6.84
CA ASN A 55 -8.19 -15.73 -6.78
C ASN A 55 -9.69 -16.05 -6.66
N ARG A 56 -10.21 -16.99 -7.45
CA ARG A 56 -11.61 -17.43 -7.36
C ARG A 56 -11.93 -17.98 -5.97
N ARG A 57 -11.04 -18.78 -5.39
CA ARG A 57 -11.22 -19.35 -4.04
C ARG A 57 -11.25 -18.23 -2.99
N TRP A 58 -10.36 -17.25 -3.06
CA TRP A 58 -10.36 -16.11 -2.14
C TRP A 58 -11.59 -15.23 -2.32
N PHE A 59 -12.06 -15.04 -3.54
CA PHE A 59 -13.32 -14.32 -3.77
C PHE A 59 -14.55 -15.06 -3.20
N GLU A 60 -14.56 -16.37 -3.20
CA GLU A 60 -15.62 -17.13 -2.52
C GLU A 60 -15.57 -16.95 -1.00
N VAL A 61 -14.38 -16.93 -0.40
CA VAL A 61 -14.21 -16.58 1.01
C VAL A 61 -14.69 -15.15 1.27
N LEU A 62 -14.23 -14.19 0.47
CA LEU A 62 -14.62 -12.81 0.58
C LEU A 62 -16.14 -12.61 0.43
N ARG A 63 -16.76 -13.30 -0.53
CA ARG A 63 -18.21 -13.28 -0.79
C ARG A 63 -19.01 -13.64 0.46
N ALA A 64 -18.58 -14.67 1.18
CA ALA A 64 -19.26 -15.11 2.40
C ALA A 64 -19.26 -14.01 3.49
N HIS A 65 -18.30 -13.11 3.49
CA HIS A 65 -18.17 -12.02 4.44
C HIS A 65 -18.70 -10.67 3.94
N ILE A 66 -18.80 -10.46 2.62
CA ILE A 66 -19.40 -9.24 2.04
C ILE A 66 -20.88 -9.16 2.38
N ALA A 67 -21.63 -10.26 2.35
CA ALA A 67 -23.06 -10.24 2.61
C ALA A 67 -23.41 -9.72 4.02
N PRO A 68 -22.75 -10.12 5.11
CA PRO A 68 -22.90 -9.49 6.43
C PRO A 68 -22.50 -8.01 6.45
N SER A 69 -21.45 -7.62 5.73
CA SER A 69 -21.05 -6.20 5.62
C SER A 69 -22.13 -5.35 4.96
N LEU A 70 -22.78 -5.89 3.92
CA LEU A 70 -23.92 -5.22 3.26
C LEU A 70 -25.14 -5.11 4.19
N GLU A 71 -25.40 -6.13 4.98
CA GLU A 71 -26.47 -6.08 5.98
C GLU A 71 -26.22 -4.99 7.02
N ARG A 72 -25.00 -4.89 7.55
CA ARG A 72 -24.59 -3.81 8.44
C ARG A 72 -24.73 -2.44 7.78
N ALA A 73 -24.30 -2.31 6.53
CA ALA A 73 -24.47 -1.07 5.76
C ALA A 73 -25.95 -0.68 5.62
N LEU A 74 -26.84 -1.64 5.40
CA LEU A 74 -28.29 -1.41 5.37
C LEU A 74 -28.83 -0.96 6.73
N GLN A 75 -28.35 -1.50 7.84
CA GLN A 75 -28.71 -1.08 9.18
C GLN A 75 -28.27 0.37 9.44
N VAL A 76 -27.01 0.70 9.19
CA VAL A 76 -26.46 2.06 9.32
C VAL A 76 -27.26 3.07 8.48
N LEU A 77 -27.61 2.69 7.25
CA LEU A 77 -28.47 3.52 6.39
C LEU A 77 -29.89 3.65 6.94
N ALA A 78 -30.42 2.65 7.63
CA ALA A 78 -31.77 2.71 8.23
C ALA A 78 -31.81 3.63 9.44
N GLU A 79 -30.74 3.70 10.22
CA GLU A 79 -30.58 4.51 11.43
C GLU A 79 -30.10 5.94 11.14
N SER A 80 -29.68 6.24 9.89
CA SER A 80 -29.21 7.57 9.52
C SER A 80 -30.36 8.58 9.44
N ASP A 81 -30.09 9.83 9.79
CA ASP A 81 -31.01 10.97 9.66
C ASP A 81 -31.26 11.37 8.17
N ALA A 82 -30.80 10.56 7.20
CA ALA A 82 -30.98 10.85 5.80
C ALA A 82 -32.44 10.63 5.36
N ASP A 83 -32.90 11.48 4.45
CA ASP A 83 -34.25 11.40 3.89
C ASP A 83 -34.56 9.96 3.41
N PRO A 84 -35.59 9.30 3.98
CA PRO A 84 -35.95 7.94 3.59
C PRO A 84 -36.22 7.73 2.12
N ALA A 85 -36.69 8.76 1.41
CA ALA A 85 -36.90 8.70 -0.04
C ALA A 85 -35.57 8.54 -0.79
N LYS A 86 -34.53 9.28 -0.37
CA LYS A 86 -33.17 9.19 -0.96
C LYS A 86 -32.45 7.89 -0.66
N LEU A 87 -32.87 7.18 0.37
CA LEU A 87 -32.28 5.89 0.76
C LEU A 87 -32.91 4.68 0.06
N LYS A 88 -34.09 4.85 -0.57
CA LYS A 88 -34.82 3.74 -1.21
C LYS A 88 -33.97 2.99 -2.24
N THR A 89 -33.40 3.72 -3.18
CA THR A 89 -32.60 3.12 -4.25
C THR A 89 -31.32 2.49 -3.71
N ALA A 90 -30.64 3.14 -2.74
CA ALA A 90 -29.47 2.58 -2.09
C ALA A 90 -29.80 1.27 -1.36
N LYS A 91 -30.90 1.23 -0.60
CA LYS A 91 -31.38 0.02 0.10
C LYS A 91 -31.74 -1.09 -0.89
N ALA A 92 -32.44 -0.77 -1.99
CA ALA A 92 -32.80 -1.75 -3.01
C ALA A 92 -31.55 -2.33 -3.70
N LEU A 93 -30.58 -1.47 -4.03
CA LEU A 93 -29.32 -1.88 -4.67
C LEU A 93 -28.50 -2.80 -3.76
N LEU A 94 -28.26 -2.40 -2.50
CA LEU A 94 -27.49 -3.17 -1.53
C LEU A 94 -28.20 -4.48 -1.16
N GLY A 95 -29.52 -4.45 -0.94
CA GLY A 95 -30.29 -5.64 -0.63
C GLY A 95 -30.31 -6.64 -1.79
N LEU A 96 -30.46 -6.16 -3.03
CA LEU A 96 -30.39 -7.02 -4.21
C LEU A 96 -28.97 -7.58 -4.40
N MET A 97 -27.93 -6.76 -4.18
CA MET A 97 -26.56 -7.22 -4.25
C MET A 97 -26.28 -8.31 -3.23
N GLN A 98 -26.74 -8.16 -1.99
CA GLN A 98 -26.65 -9.18 -0.95
C GLN A 98 -27.36 -10.48 -1.38
N GLU A 99 -28.58 -10.40 -1.92
CA GLU A 99 -29.33 -11.56 -2.41
C GLU A 99 -28.58 -12.28 -3.54
N LYS A 100 -28.09 -11.53 -4.55
CA LYS A 100 -27.35 -12.10 -5.69
C LYS A 100 -26.01 -12.72 -5.26
N LEU A 101 -25.30 -12.07 -4.34
CA LEU A 101 -24.05 -12.63 -3.81
C LEU A 101 -24.29 -13.91 -3.00
N ASN A 102 -25.41 -14.01 -2.27
CA ASN A 102 -25.77 -15.23 -1.53
C ASN A 102 -26.31 -16.36 -2.43
N ALA A 103 -26.78 -16.03 -3.63
CA ALA A 103 -27.29 -17.03 -4.57
C ALA A 103 -26.15 -17.86 -5.22
N PRO A 104 -26.45 -19.06 -5.74
CA PRO A 104 -25.52 -19.79 -6.60
C PRO A 104 -25.03 -18.90 -7.76
N GLY A 105 -23.72 -18.86 -7.98
CA GLY A 105 -23.09 -18.02 -9.00
C GLY A 105 -22.53 -16.70 -8.48
N GLY A 106 -22.91 -16.24 -7.26
CA GLY A 106 -22.28 -15.09 -6.60
C GLY A 106 -22.04 -13.89 -7.51
N PHE A 107 -20.80 -13.49 -7.69
CA PHE A 107 -20.40 -12.36 -8.56
C PHE A 107 -20.79 -12.57 -10.03
N GLU A 108 -20.77 -13.79 -10.55
CA GLU A 108 -21.17 -14.09 -11.93
C GLU A 108 -22.65 -13.81 -12.18
N SER A 109 -23.50 -13.90 -11.14
CA SER A 109 -24.91 -13.55 -11.21
C SER A 109 -25.13 -12.05 -11.44
N LEU A 110 -24.13 -11.22 -11.08
CA LEU A 110 -24.08 -9.78 -11.34
C LEU A 110 -23.44 -9.44 -12.70
N GLY A 111 -23.01 -10.45 -13.47
CA GLY A 111 -22.25 -10.26 -14.70
C GLY A 111 -20.78 -9.88 -14.46
N ILE A 112 -20.25 -10.09 -13.25
CA ILE A 112 -18.87 -9.78 -12.87
C ILE A 112 -18.03 -11.07 -12.93
N ASP A 113 -16.89 -11.00 -13.63
CA ASP A 113 -15.85 -12.03 -13.56
C ASP A 113 -14.82 -11.59 -12.52
N VAL A 114 -14.62 -12.39 -11.47
CA VAL A 114 -13.62 -12.10 -10.43
C VAL A 114 -12.18 -12.13 -10.96
N ASN A 115 -12.00 -12.65 -12.12
CA ASN A 115 -10.75 -12.66 -12.87
C ASN A 115 -10.79 -11.68 -14.07
N ALA A 116 -11.60 -10.66 -14.08
CA ALA A 116 -11.74 -9.70 -15.16
C ALA A 116 -10.49 -8.83 -15.35
N LEU A 117 -10.25 -8.35 -16.57
CA LEU A 117 -9.30 -7.26 -16.79
C LEU A 117 -9.84 -5.98 -16.18
N LEU A 118 -8.95 -5.25 -15.53
CA LEU A 118 -9.25 -3.90 -15.07
C LEU A 118 -8.15 -2.92 -15.49
N ALA A 119 -8.51 -1.66 -15.49
CA ALA A 119 -7.55 -0.55 -15.54
C ALA A 119 -8.05 0.61 -14.69
N LEU A 120 -7.14 1.17 -13.92
CA LEU A 120 -7.30 2.47 -13.26
C LEU A 120 -6.30 3.43 -13.92
N TYR A 121 -6.79 4.52 -14.46
CA TYR A 121 -5.94 5.50 -15.15
C TYR A 121 -6.52 6.91 -15.04
N GLU A 122 -5.75 7.89 -15.42
CA GLU A 122 -6.15 9.28 -15.41
C GLU A 122 -6.50 9.75 -16.82
N VAL A 123 -7.56 10.58 -16.93
CA VAL A 123 -7.90 11.35 -18.13
C VAL A 123 -8.19 12.78 -17.70
N GLN A 124 -7.38 13.75 -18.12
CA GLN A 124 -7.53 15.16 -17.78
C GLN A 124 -7.69 15.41 -16.28
N ALA A 125 -6.81 14.80 -15.49
CA ALA A 125 -6.80 14.79 -14.02
C ALA A 125 -7.99 14.06 -13.36
N MET A 126 -8.86 13.39 -14.12
CA MET A 126 -9.95 12.58 -13.59
C MET A 126 -9.59 11.11 -13.54
N PRO A 127 -9.80 10.43 -12.40
CA PRO A 127 -9.60 8.99 -12.31
C PRO A 127 -10.71 8.25 -13.07
N VAL A 128 -10.33 7.25 -13.84
CA VAL A 128 -11.23 6.33 -14.53
C VAL A 128 -10.89 4.91 -14.12
N LEU A 129 -11.84 4.22 -13.52
CA LEU A 129 -11.78 2.79 -13.29
C LEU A 129 -12.62 2.09 -14.36
N ARG A 130 -12.00 1.16 -15.08
CA ARG A 130 -12.64 0.38 -16.13
C ARG A 130 -12.45 -1.10 -15.87
N ILE A 131 -13.55 -1.84 -15.78
CA ILE A 131 -13.57 -3.27 -15.44
C ILE A 131 -14.26 -4.02 -16.56
N GLU A 132 -13.67 -5.10 -17.03
CA GLU A 132 -14.34 -6.01 -17.99
C GLU A 132 -15.46 -6.76 -17.28
N LEU A 133 -16.63 -6.83 -17.91
CA LEU A 133 -17.76 -7.61 -17.45
C LEU A 133 -17.76 -8.98 -18.16
N ALA A 134 -18.06 -10.03 -17.42
CA ALA A 134 -18.36 -11.34 -18.00
C ALA A 134 -19.64 -11.27 -18.86
N ASP A 135 -20.63 -10.52 -18.38
CA ASP A 135 -21.92 -10.33 -19.05
C ASP A 135 -22.48 -8.95 -18.74
N ALA A 136 -22.37 -8.06 -19.72
CA ALA A 136 -22.84 -6.67 -19.60
C ALA A 136 -24.38 -6.58 -19.46
N ASP A 137 -25.14 -7.52 -20.05
CA ASP A 137 -26.59 -7.49 -20.00
C ASP A 137 -27.10 -7.98 -18.65
N LYS A 138 -26.44 -8.95 -18.01
CA LYS A 138 -26.72 -9.31 -16.61
C LYS A 138 -26.50 -8.12 -15.67
N PHE A 139 -25.40 -7.37 -15.85
CA PHE A 139 -25.16 -6.17 -15.03
C PHE A 139 -26.24 -5.10 -15.21
N LYS A 140 -26.65 -4.83 -16.45
CA LYS A 140 -27.76 -3.90 -16.73
C LYS A 140 -29.08 -4.41 -16.15
N ALA A 141 -29.35 -5.71 -16.24
CA ALA A 141 -30.55 -6.32 -15.65
C ALA A 141 -30.55 -6.21 -14.12
N PHE A 142 -29.40 -6.36 -13.47
CA PHE A 142 -29.25 -6.14 -12.02
C PHE A 142 -29.62 -4.70 -11.64
N ILE A 143 -29.14 -3.69 -12.38
CA ILE A 143 -29.53 -2.29 -12.12
C ILE A 143 -31.04 -2.08 -12.34
N ALA A 144 -31.59 -2.59 -13.44
CA ALA A 144 -33.03 -2.48 -13.71
C ALA A 144 -33.92 -3.16 -12.66
N GLU A 145 -33.47 -4.30 -12.11
CA GLU A 145 -34.15 -4.99 -11.01
C GLU A 145 -34.10 -4.16 -9.72
N ALA A 146 -32.94 -3.53 -9.42
CA ALA A 146 -32.80 -2.65 -8.25
C ALA A 146 -33.74 -1.42 -8.37
N GLU A 147 -33.82 -0.80 -9.54
CA GLU A 147 -34.74 0.30 -9.82
C GLU A 147 -36.21 -0.12 -9.63
N ALA A 148 -36.58 -1.30 -10.16
CA ALA A 148 -37.94 -1.82 -10.00
C ALA A 148 -38.31 -2.06 -8.52
N ARG A 149 -37.36 -2.57 -7.71
CA ARG A 149 -37.55 -2.77 -6.26
C ARG A 149 -37.64 -1.44 -5.50
N ALA A 150 -36.85 -0.45 -5.90
CA ALA A 150 -36.92 0.89 -5.32
C ALA A 150 -38.23 1.63 -5.68
N GLY A 151 -38.84 1.26 -6.79
CA GLY A 151 -39.99 1.98 -7.36
C GLY A 151 -39.63 3.34 -7.98
N GLU A 152 -38.33 3.56 -8.22
CA GLU A 152 -37.77 4.76 -8.84
C GLU A 152 -36.52 4.41 -9.65
N LYS A 153 -36.20 5.22 -10.64
CA LYS A 153 -35.00 5.04 -11.45
C LYS A 153 -33.82 5.76 -10.85
N LEU A 154 -32.64 5.20 -11.06
CA LEU A 154 -31.38 5.90 -10.85
C LEU A 154 -31.33 7.13 -11.76
N SER A 155 -30.74 8.21 -11.26
CA SER A 155 -30.47 9.37 -12.10
C SER A 155 -29.62 8.93 -13.29
N SER A 156 -30.10 9.19 -14.49
CA SER A 156 -29.45 8.78 -15.73
C SER A 156 -29.49 9.90 -16.77
N ALA A 157 -28.50 9.87 -17.65
CA ALA A 157 -28.42 10.77 -18.79
C ALA A 157 -27.68 10.08 -19.94
N GLU A 158 -27.47 10.78 -21.03
CA GLU A 158 -26.78 10.27 -22.20
C GLU A 158 -25.72 11.28 -22.66
N VAL A 159 -24.56 10.78 -23.11
CA VAL A 159 -23.54 11.57 -23.79
C VAL A 159 -23.12 10.86 -25.08
N ASP A 160 -23.27 11.51 -26.22
CA ASP A 160 -22.93 10.99 -27.55
C ASP A 160 -23.47 9.56 -27.81
N GLY A 161 -24.73 9.31 -27.44
CA GLY A 161 -25.37 8.01 -27.58
C GLY A 161 -25.02 6.96 -26.51
N GLN A 162 -24.16 7.29 -25.54
CA GLN A 162 -23.82 6.42 -24.43
C GLN A 162 -24.66 6.77 -23.20
N PRO A 163 -25.56 5.88 -22.75
CA PRO A 163 -26.28 6.07 -21.51
C PRO A 163 -25.37 5.83 -20.32
N TYR A 164 -25.59 6.59 -19.25
CA TYR A 164 -24.89 6.45 -17.98
C TYR A 164 -25.78 6.75 -16.79
N TRP A 165 -25.47 6.19 -15.64
CA TRP A 165 -26.05 6.53 -14.35
C TRP A 165 -25.13 7.49 -13.61
N TYR A 166 -25.70 8.32 -12.75
CA TYR A 166 -24.91 9.21 -11.91
C TYR A 166 -25.53 9.40 -10.54
N LEU A 167 -24.65 9.61 -9.55
CA LEU A 167 -25.00 10.06 -8.23
C LEU A 167 -24.36 11.44 -8.01
N GLN A 168 -25.20 12.42 -7.76
CA GLN A 168 -24.76 13.78 -7.46
C GLN A 168 -24.96 14.05 -5.97
N PRO A 169 -23.89 14.19 -5.17
CA PRO A 169 -23.99 14.61 -3.79
C PRO A 169 -24.59 16.01 -3.69
N GLU A 170 -25.33 16.28 -2.63
CA GLU A 170 -25.75 17.64 -2.31
C GLU A 170 -24.51 18.50 -2.09
N THR A 171 -24.41 19.57 -2.84
CA THR A 171 -23.36 20.60 -2.70
C THR A 171 -24.06 21.94 -2.52
N GLU A 172 -23.38 22.87 -1.87
CA GLU A 172 -23.85 24.25 -1.77
C GLU A 172 -24.08 24.82 -3.18
N ALA A 173 -25.09 25.70 -3.32
CA ALA A 173 -25.49 26.21 -4.63
C ALA A 173 -24.35 26.94 -5.35
N ASP A 174 -23.45 27.58 -4.60
CA ASP A 174 -22.28 28.32 -5.04
C ASP A 174 -20.96 27.54 -4.99
N ALA A 175 -21.02 26.22 -4.69
CA ALA A 175 -19.84 25.38 -4.67
C ALA A 175 -19.09 25.42 -6.01
N TYR A 176 -17.79 25.70 -5.95
CA TYR A 176 -16.91 25.77 -7.13
C TYR A 176 -16.89 24.45 -7.93
N LEU A 177 -16.90 23.33 -7.24
CA LEU A 177 -17.00 21.99 -7.83
C LEU A 177 -18.33 21.35 -7.49
N LYS A 178 -18.98 20.77 -8.51
CA LYS A 178 -20.22 19.98 -8.38
C LYS A 178 -19.96 18.56 -8.88
N PRO A 179 -19.15 17.76 -8.14
CA PRO A 179 -18.78 16.43 -8.58
C PRO A 179 -20.00 15.51 -8.59
N ARG A 180 -20.06 14.66 -9.60
CA ARG A 180 -20.97 13.52 -9.64
C ARG A 180 -20.18 12.24 -9.89
N LEU A 181 -20.52 11.18 -9.17
CA LEU A 181 -20.02 9.84 -9.45
C LEU A 181 -20.81 9.30 -10.64
N VAL A 182 -20.12 8.84 -11.65
CA VAL A 182 -20.70 8.34 -12.89
C VAL A 182 -20.37 6.88 -13.08
N ALA A 183 -21.36 6.09 -13.48
CA ALA A 183 -21.23 4.70 -13.86
C ALA A 183 -21.85 4.48 -15.25
N ALA A 184 -21.15 3.76 -16.13
CA ALA A 184 -21.66 3.41 -17.44
C ALA A 184 -21.22 2.00 -17.84
N VAL A 185 -22.04 1.34 -18.65
CA VAL A 185 -21.66 0.10 -19.34
C VAL A 185 -21.34 0.45 -20.78
N GLN A 186 -20.05 0.55 -21.11
CA GLN A 186 -19.58 0.86 -22.46
C GLN A 186 -19.02 -0.41 -23.11
N GLY A 187 -19.76 -0.94 -24.08
CA GLY A 187 -19.47 -2.26 -24.65
C GLY A 187 -19.54 -3.37 -23.56
N LYS A 188 -18.44 -4.04 -23.33
CA LYS A 188 -18.29 -5.06 -22.27
C LYS A 188 -17.61 -4.54 -21.00
N HIS A 189 -17.46 -3.25 -20.84
CA HIS A 189 -16.78 -2.68 -19.68
C HIS A 189 -17.76 -1.89 -18.80
N LEU A 190 -17.70 -2.10 -17.50
CA LEU A 190 -18.18 -1.17 -16.50
C LEU A 190 -17.13 -0.06 -16.35
N VAL A 191 -17.57 1.19 -16.49
CA VAL A 191 -16.73 2.37 -16.35
C VAL A 191 -17.24 3.19 -15.18
N LEU A 192 -16.35 3.48 -14.23
CA LEU A 192 -16.62 4.35 -13.09
C LEU A 192 -15.68 5.55 -13.16
N THR A 193 -16.20 6.74 -12.96
CA THR A 193 -15.41 7.97 -12.94
C THR A 193 -16.09 9.06 -12.13
N ILE A 194 -15.39 10.15 -11.90
CA ILE A 194 -15.91 11.38 -11.33
C ILE A 194 -16.05 12.40 -12.47
N ASP A 195 -17.23 12.93 -12.65
CA ASP A 195 -17.50 14.02 -13.59
C ASP A 195 -17.67 15.33 -12.83
N LEU A 196 -16.81 16.29 -13.09
CA LEU A 196 -16.87 17.64 -12.53
C LEU A 196 -17.71 18.59 -13.38
N GLN A 197 -18.31 18.10 -14.45
CA GLN A 197 -19.11 18.87 -15.41
C GLN A 197 -18.30 20.02 -16.04
N ARG A 198 -17.01 19.75 -16.32
CA ARG A 198 -16.07 20.71 -16.87
C ARG A 198 -15.77 20.42 -18.35
N PRO A 199 -15.71 21.45 -19.21
CA PRO A 199 -15.39 21.25 -20.62
C PRO A 199 -14.00 20.63 -20.87
N GLU A 200 -13.07 20.85 -19.96
CA GLU A 200 -11.69 20.38 -20.05
C GLU A 200 -11.58 18.86 -19.88
N ALA A 201 -12.55 18.25 -19.17
CA ALA A 201 -12.64 16.81 -18.97
C ALA A 201 -13.98 16.28 -19.46
N PRO A 202 -14.21 16.23 -20.79
CA PRO A 202 -15.51 15.87 -21.34
C PRO A 202 -15.86 14.43 -21.02
N LEU A 203 -17.08 14.21 -20.50
CA LEU A 203 -17.56 12.92 -20.03
C LEU A 203 -17.47 11.82 -21.10
N ALA A 204 -17.66 12.16 -22.38
CA ALA A 204 -17.51 11.21 -23.48
C ALA A 204 -16.09 10.59 -23.58
N GLN A 205 -15.06 11.35 -23.22
CA GLN A 205 -13.69 10.82 -23.15
C GLN A 205 -13.49 9.96 -21.90
N LEU A 206 -13.99 10.42 -20.73
CA LEU A 206 -13.93 9.66 -19.49
C LEU A 206 -14.60 8.28 -19.63
N LEU A 207 -15.77 8.24 -20.27
CA LEU A 207 -16.48 7.00 -20.54
C LEU A 207 -15.86 6.18 -21.68
N GLY A 208 -14.92 6.75 -22.45
CA GLY A 208 -14.27 6.09 -23.57
C GLY A 208 -15.16 5.95 -24.82
N VAL A 209 -16.22 6.77 -24.94
CA VAL A 209 -16.99 6.92 -26.18
C VAL A 209 -16.06 7.46 -27.27
N HIS A 210 -15.29 8.48 -26.92
CA HIS A 210 -14.18 8.98 -27.73
C HIS A 210 -12.86 8.39 -27.21
N LYS A 211 -12.28 7.46 -27.97
CA LYS A 211 -10.97 6.89 -27.64
C LYS A 211 -9.88 7.95 -27.78
N PRO A 212 -8.81 7.87 -26.97
CA PRO A 212 -7.67 8.77 -27.14
C PRO A 212 -7.03 8.59 -28.52
N ALA A 213 -6.53 9.67 -29.10
CA ALA A 213 -5.84 9.63 -30.40
C ALA A 213 -4.64 8.68 -30.40
N GLN A 214 -3.93 8.65 -29.26
CA GLN A 214 -2.89 7.66 -28.96
C GLN A 214 -3.17 7.08 -27.59
N SER A 215 -3.40 5.77 -27.53
CA SER A 215 -3.59 5.07 -26.25
C SER A 215 -2.25 4.63 -25.66
N LEU A 216 -2.24 4.42 -24.35
CA LEU A 216 -1.11 3.88 -23.59
C LEU A 216 -0.60 2.55 -24.19
N ILE A 217 -1.53 1.68 -24.62
CA ILE A 217 -1.21 0.41 -25.29
C ILE A 217 -0.63 0.65 -26.67
N GLY A 218 -1.19 1.58 -27.44
CA GLY A 218 -0.70 1.95 -28.78
C GLY A 218 0.69 2.59 -28.74
N ALA A 219 1.04 3.27 -27.67
CA ALA A 219 2.37 3.82 -27.41
C ALA A 219 3.39 2.74 -26.96
N GLY A 220 2.93 1.57 -26.54
CA GLY A 220 3.79 0.50 -26.05
C GLY A 220 4.38 0.72 -24.66
N THR A 221 3.88 1.72 -23.91
CA THR A 221 4.45 2.11 -22.59
C THR A 221 4.38 0.98 -21.58
N MET A 222 3.23 0.32 -21.43
CA MET A 222 3.07 -0.78 -20.47
C MET A 222 3.92 -1.99 -20.84
N GLN A 223 4.02 -2.30 -22.14
CA GLN A 223 4.87 -3.38 -22.64
C GLN A 223 6.36 -3.09 -22.38
N ALA A 224 6.77 -1.83 -22.55
CA ALA A 224 8.14 -1.40 -22.27
C ALA A 224 8.47 -1.53 -20.76
N ILE A 225 7.55 -1.12 -19.89
CA ILE A 225 7.67 -1.27 -18.42
C ILE A 225 7.79 -2.75 -18.07
N ASN A 226 6.87 -3.60 -18.55
CA ASN A 226 6.90 -5.04 -18.27
C ASN A 226 8.22 -5.67 -18.71
N LYS A 227 8.71 -5.31 -19.89
CA LYS A 227 9.98 -5.82 -20.39
C LYS A 227 11.18 -5.33 -19.57
N GLN A 228 11.21 -4.03 -19.24
CA GLN A 228 12.32 -3.41 -18.50
C GLN A 228 12.48 -3.97 -17.10
N TYR A 229 11.35 -4.21 -16.42
CA TYR A 229 11.34 -4.65 -15.02
C TYR A 229 10.96 -6.12 -14.85
N GLU A 230 10.80 -6.86 -15.95
CA GLU A 230 10.46 -8.29 -15.94
C GLU A 230 9.13 -8.58 -15.22
N TYR A 231 8.14 -7.67 -15.41
CA TYR A 231 6.81 -7.89 -14.86
C TYR A 231 5.98 -8.81 -15.76
N LEU A 232 5.13 -9.62 -15.13
CA LEU A 232 4.21 -10.52 -15.83
C LEU A 232 3.11 -9.70 -16.52
N PRO A 233 2.87 -9.89 -17.83
CA PRO A 233 1.78 -9.20 -18.53
C PRO A 233 0.39 -9.51 -17.97
N GLY A 234 0.22 -10.71 -17.38
CA GLY A 234 -1.01 -11.14 -16.71
C GLY A 234 -1.13 -10.67 -15.25
N GLY A 235 -0.12 -10.00 -14.72
CA GLY A 235 -0.21 -9.31 -13.44
C GLY A 235 -0.66 -7.86 -13.62
N VAL A 236 -1.14 -7.24 -12.55
CA VAL A 236 -1.33 -5.79 -12.55
C VAL A 236 0.03 -5.11 -12.61
N THR A 237 0.26 -4.33 -13.65
CA THR A 237 1.41 -3.43 -13.79
C THR A 237 0.92 -2.00 -13.73
N GLY A 238 1.70 -1.11 -13.14
CA GLY A 238 1.34 0.30 -13.09
C GLY A 238 2.52 1.23 -13.00
N PHE A 239 2.23 2.50 -13.20
CA PHE A 239 3.18 3.59 -12.98
C PHE A 239 2.46 4.84 -12.52
N VAL A 240 3.22 5.71 -11.85
CA VAL A 240 2.87 7.10 -11.56
C VAL A 240 4.02 7.96 -12.05
N ASP A 241 3.73 8.87 -12.97
CA ASP A 241 4.67 9.84 -13.51
C ASP A 241 4.63 11.13 -12.69
N ALA A 242 5.69 11.37 -11.90
CA ALA A 242 5.75 12.49 -10.98
C ALA A 242 5.83 13.85 -11.72
N GLN A 243 6.50 13.88 -12.87
CA GLN A 243 6.59 15.12 -13.66
C GLN A 243 5.22 15.49 -14.21
N ARG A 244 4.49 14.51 -14.75
CA ARG A 244 3.14 14.71 -15.25
C ARG A 244 2.16 15.13 -14.17
N LEU A 245 2.30 14.57 -12.96
CA LEU A 245 1.49 15.02 -11.81
C LEU A 245 1.75 16.49 -11.46
N VAL A 246 2.99 16.94 -11.42
CA VAL A 246 3.34 18.35 -11.18
C VAL A 246 2.77 19.25 -12.28
N GLU A 247 2.81 18.82 -13.54
CA GLU A 247 2.17 19.54 -14.65
C GLU A 247 0.67 19.71 -14.45
N LEU A 248 -0.04 18.63 -14.10
CA LEU A 248 -1.48 18.65 -13.82
C LEU A 248 -1.82 19.56 -12.64
N LEU A 249 -1.05 19.51 -11.54
CA LEU A 249 -1.27 20.32 -10.34
C LEU A 249 -0.99 21.81 -10.59
N SER A 250 -0.06 22.12 -11.46
CA SER A 250 0.33 23.51 -11.75
C SER A 250 -0.46 24.16 -12.88
N GLY A 251 -1.18 23.39 -13.68
CA GLY A 251 -1.87 23.87 -14.88
C GLY A 251 -0.93 24.34 -16.00
N ALA A 252 0.36 24.00 -15.90
CA ALA A 252 1.40 24.43 -16.84
C ALA A 252 1.85 23.27 -17.74
N LYS A 253 2.17 23.58 -19.01
CA LYS A 253 2.86 22.61 -19.88
C LYS A 253 4.35 22.61 -19.54
N ALA A 254 4.96 21.41 -19.41
CA ALA A 254 6.42 21.32 -19.35
C ALA A 254 7.04 21.87 -20.65
N ALA A 255 8.02 22.70 -20.50
CA ALA A 255 8.83 23.15 -21.62
C ALA A 255 9.67 21.96 -22.13
N GLY A 256 9.24 21.33 -23.22
CA GLY A 256 9.98 20.23 -23.86
C GLY A 256 9.22 18.90 -24.01
N ALA A 257 8.01 18.75 -23.51
CA ALA A 257 7.17 17.59 -23.80
C ALA A 257 6.74 17.64 -25.28
N GLY A 258 7.36 16.79 -26.09
CA GLY A 258 7.09 16.71 -27.52
C GLY A 258 5.64 16.34 -27.82
N THR A 259 4.92 17.25 -28.40
CA THR A 259 3.92 17.06 -29.48
C THR A 259 2.80 16.05 -29.34
N ALA A 260 2.23 15.70 -28.20
CA ALA A 260 1.15 14.71 -28.25
C ALA A 260 -0.26 15.25 -27.93
N SER A 261 -0.44 16.34 -27.24
CA SER A 261 -1.78 16.87 -27.01
C SER A 261 -1.86 18.38 -27.13
N ALA A 262 -2.62 18.84 -28.14
CA ALA A 262 -3.03 20.24 -28.26
C ALA A 262 -4.19 20.59 -27.31
N ALA A 263 -4.59 19.69 -26.43
CA ALA A 263 -5.64 19.93 -25.44
C ALA A 263 -5.14 20.93 -24.40
N ALA A 264 -5.97 21.90 -24.06
CA ALA A 264 -5.73 22.81 -22.97
C ALA A 264 -5.54 22.00 -21.67
N GLN A 265 -4.51 22.35 -20.88
CA GLN A 265 -4.33 21.71 -19.58
C GLN A 265 -5.52 22.04 -18.67
N PRO A 266 -6.02 21.07 -17.90
CA PRO A 266 -7.13 21.31 -17.00
C PRO A 266 -6.69 22.26 -15.88
N THR A 267 -7.22 23.47 -15.85
CA THR A 267 -6.92 24.45 -14.79
C THR A 267 -7.72 24.19 -13.52
N TRP A 268 -8.78 23.37 -13.62
CA TRP A 268 -9.70 23.11 -12.52
C TRP A 268 -9.00 22.56 -11.28
N LEU A 269 -7.90 21.80 -11.45
CA LEU A 269 -7.16 21.23 -10.32
C LEU A 269 -6.36 22.32 -9.60
N SER A 270 -5.63 23.16 -10.33
CA SER A 270 -4.92 24.30 -9.76
C SER A 270 -5.87 25.32 -9.13
N ASP A 271 -7.03 25.57 -9.77
CA ASP A 271 -8.07 26.44 -9.24
C ASP A 271 -8.71 25.85 -7.96
N SER A 272 -8.88 24.52 -7.91
CA SER A 272 -9.37 23.83 -6.71
C SER A 272 -8.38 23.88 -5.56
N LEU A 273 -7.08 23.69 -5.84
CA LEU A 273 -6.03 23.86 -4.82
C LEU A 273 -6.08 25.27 -4.23
N LEU A 274 -6.27 26.29 -5.06
CA LEU A 274 -6.41 27.66 -4.60
C LEU A 274 -7.69 27.88 -3.79
N ASN A 275 -8.83 27.44 -4.30
CA ASN A 275 -10.15 27.74 -3.70
C ASN A 275 -10.44 26.95 -2.42
N TYR A 276 -9.98 25.69 -2.32
CA TYR A 276 -10.29 24.84 -1.16
C TYR A 276 -9.16 24.72 -0.15
N PHE A 277 -7.91 24.89 -0.58
CA PHE A 277 -6.74 24.69 0.27
C PHE A 277 -5.88 25.95 0.39
N GLY A 278 -6.20 27.03 -0.34
CA GLY A 278 -5.38 28.24 -0.37
C GLY A 278 -4.01 28.05 -1.02
N VAL A 279 -3.80 26.92 -1.72
CA VAL A 279 -2.52 26.55 -2.32
C VAL A 279 -2.43 27.09 -3.74
N ARG A 280 -1.44 27.95 -3.99
CA ARG A 280 -1.12 28.44 -5.33
C ARG A 280 0.31 28.07 -5.70
N LEU A 281 0.44 27.32 -6.79
CA LEU A 281 1.74 27.02 -7.36
C LEU A 281 2.10 28.10 -8.38
N ASP A 282 2.88 29.09 -7.94
CA ASP A 282 3.44 30.10 -8.84
C ASP A 282 4.56 29.51 -9.72
N ALA A 283 5.10 30.31 -10.65
CA ALA A 283 6.13 29.86 -11.58
C ALA A 283 7.42 29.40 -10.87
N SER A 284 7.76 29.96 -9.71
CA SER A 284 8.92 29.53 -8.93
C SER A 284 8.67 28.17 -8.30
N CYS A 285 7.49 27.98 -7.68
CA CYS A 285 7.09 26.68 -7.14
C CYS A 285 7.05 25.59 -8.22
N GLN A 286 6.52 25.89 -9.41
CA GLN A 286 6.48 24.93 -10.52
C GLN A 286 7.88 24.48 -10.93
N SER A 287 8.80 25.42 -11.14
CA SER A 287 10.16 25.10 -11.57
C SER A 287 10.94 24.33 -10.51
N GLU A 288 10.78 24.67 -9.24
CA GLU A 288 11.44 23.97 -8.14
C GLU A 288 10.87 22.57 -7.90
N LEU A 289 9.55 22.40 -7.98
CA LEU A 289 8.91 21.09 -7.91
C LEU A 289 9.30 20.21 -9.09
N GLN A 290 9.32 20.74 -10.32
CA GLN A 290 9.80 19.99 -11.49
C GLN A 290 11.25 19.56 -11.34
N ALA A 291 12.12 20.42 -10.81
CA ALA A 291 13.51 20.08 -10.51
C ALA A 291 13.61 18.96 -9.45
N ALA A 292 12.78 19.02 -8.41
CA ALA A 292 12.75 17.98 -7.39
C ALA A 292 12.25 16.63 -7.93
N VAL A 293 11.11 16.60 -8.64
CA VAL A 293 10.56 15.35 -9.19
C VAL A 293 11.37 14.81 -10.36
N SER A 294 12.23 15.60 -11.01
CA SER A 294 13.14 15.09 -12.03
C SER A 294 14.17 14.11 -11.46
N LYS A 295 14.46 14.19 -10.15
CA LYS A 295 15.33 13.25 -9.44
C LYS A 295 14.62 11.95 -9.09
N THR A 296 13.29 11.95 -9.02
CA THR A 296 12.43 10.78 -8.76
C THR A 296 11.30 10.75 -9.77
N PRO A 297 11.61 10.50 -11.06
CA PRO A 297 10.69 10.79 -12.16
C PRO A 297 9.45 9.90 -12.14
N ARG A 298 9.57 8.66 -11.65
CA ARG A 298 8.49 7.70 -11.79
C ARG A 298 8.50 6.65 -10.69
N LEU A 299 7.29 6.30 -10.21
CA LEU A 299 7.04 5.08 -9.47
C LEU A 299 6.51 4.04 -10.46
N VAL A 300 7.10 2.85 -10.50
CA VAL A 300 6.62 1.72 -11.29
C VAL A 300 6.38 0.52 -10.40
N GLY A 301 5.45 -0.34 -10.78
CA GLY A 301 5.20 -1.57 -10.02
C GLY A 301 4.52 -2.64 -10.84
N GLY A 302 4.70 -3.89 -10.43
CA GLY A 302 4.08 -5.03 -11.10
C GLY A 302 4.37 -6.35 -10.42
N ALA A 303 3.66 -7.39 -10.85
CA ALA A 303 3.86 -8.75 -10.39
C ALA A 303 5.03 -9.41 -11.13
N LYS A 304 5.95 -10.02 -10.40
CA LYS A 304 7.04 -10.84 -10.96
C LYS A 304 6.71 -12.34 -10.99
N VAL A 305 5.96 -12.81 -10.01
CA VAL A 305 5.53 -14.20 -9.91
C VAL A 305 4.06 -14.21 -9.50
N LEU A 306 3.25 -15.02 -10.17
CA LEU A 306 1.87 -15.31 -9.81
C LEU A 306 1.60 -16.81 -10.05
N SER A 307 1.25 -17.53 -9.00
CA SER A 307 0.90 -18.95 -9.06
C SER A 307 -0.11 -19.28 -7.96
N ASP A 308 -0.52 -20.53 -7.88
CA ASP A 308 -1.34 -21.08 -6.78
C ASP A 308 -0.59 -21.19 -5.45
N LYS A 309 0.73 -21.02 -5.46
CA LYS A 309 1.60 -21.16 -4.28
C LYS A 309 2.38 -19.91 -3.92
N GLN A 310 2.48 -18.95 -4.82
CA GLN A 310 3.32 -17.78 -4.61
C GLN A 310 2.81 -16.58 -5.40
N ALA A 311 2.81 -15.42 -4.74
CA ALA A 311 2.67 -14.13 -5.40
C ALA A 311 3.85 -13.23 -5.00
N HIS A 312 4.54 -12.68 -5.99
CA HIS A 312 5.65 -11.77 -5.76
C HIS A 312 5.42 -10.47 -6.53
N TYR A 313 5.32 -9.38 -5.80
CA TYR A 313 5.14 -8.03 -6.32
C TYR A 313 6.40 -7.22 -6.08
N HIS A 314 6.67 -6.31 -7.00
CA HIS A 314 7.79 -5.39 -6.94
C HIS A 314 7.33 -3.99 -7.32
N MET A 315 7.80 -3.00 -6.57
CA MET A 315 7.65 -1.58 -6.89
C MET A 315 9.02 -0.92 -6.83
N LEU A 316 9.23 0.08 -7.67
CA LEU A 316 10.45 0.87 -7.72
C LEU A 316 10.10 2.34 -7.84
N LEU A 317 10.53 3.14 -6.87
CA LEU A 317 10.65 4.57 -7.04
C LEU A 317 11.96 4.84 -7.77
N GLU A 318 11.86 5.10 -9.07
CA GLU A 318 13.01 5.41 -9.90
C GLU A 318 13.71 6.68 -9.41
N MET A 319 15.02 6.68 -9.39
CA MET A 319 15.83 7.83 -9.03
C MET A 319 16.86 8.13 -10.11
N ASP A 320 17.30 9.40 -10.19
CA ASP A 320 18.47 9.71 -11.00
C ASP A 320 19.71 8.98 -10.44
N ALA A 321 20.71 8.78 -11.30
CA ALA A 321 21.87 7.94 -10.96
C ALA A 321 22.65 8.47 -9.74
N GLU A 322 22.68 9.77 -9.51
CA GLU A 322 23.40 10.38 -8.39
C GLU A 322 22.65 10.12 -7.08
N LEU A 323 21.34 10.38 -7.04
CA LEU A 323 20.51 10.15 -5.87
C LEU A 323 20.42 8.65 -5.56
N ALA A 324 20.23 7.80 -6.56
CA ALA A 324 20.20 6.35 -6.40
C ALA A 324 21.48 5.80 -5.80
N LYS A 325 22.64 6.29 -6.24
CA LYS A 325 23.96 5.92 -5.68
C LYS A 325 24.07 6.33 -4.21
N ASP A 326 23.62 7.54 -3.85
CA ASP A 326 23.64 7.99 -2.47
C ASP A 326 22.73 7.13 -1.60
N PHE A 327 21.53 6.77 -2.10
CA PHE A 327 20.59 5.91 -1.40
C PHE A 327 21.10 4.47 -1.27
N SER A 328 21.75 3.92 -2.29
CA SER A 328 22.30 2.55 -2.25
C SER A 328 23.39 2.35 -1.19
N ALA A 329 23.98 3.43 -0.68
CA ALA A 329 24.94 3.41 0.40
C ALA A 329 24.31 3.41 1.81
N LEU A 330 23.00 3.67 1.92
CA LEU A 330 22.32 3.81 3.22
C LEU A 330 22.18 2.50 3.99
N PRO A 331 21.84 1.34 3.38
CA PRO A 331 21.72 0.11 4.14
C PRO A 331 23.05 -0.38 4.68
N ALA A 332 23.01 -1.02 5.84
CA ALA A 332 24.16 -1.67 6.46
C ALA A 332 23.84 -3.17 6.69
N PRO A 333 24.84 -4.05 6.70
CA PRO A 333 24.60 -5.46 6.92
C PRO A 333 24.15 -5.75 8.37
N VAL A 334 22.96 -6.31 8.53
CA VAL A 334 22.44 -6.88 9.77
C VAL A 334 22.36 -8.39 9.62
N PRO A 335 22.94 -9.20 10.51
CA PRO A 335 22.96 -10.66 10.37
C PRO A 335 21.54 -11.25 10.21
N GLY A 336 21.36 -12.07 9.19
CA GLY A 336 20.11 -12.76 8.90
C GLY A 336 18.98 -11.89 8.35
N LEU A 337 19.09 -10.56 8.33
CA LEU A 337 18.06 -9.68 7.80
C LEU A 337 17.90 -9.89 6.28
N GLY A 338 16.68 -10.24 5.85
CA GLY A 338 16.38 -10.58 4.47
C GLY A 338 16.86 -11.96 3.99
N THR A 339 17.43 -12.81 4.88
CA THR A 339 17.90 -14.16 4.54
C THR A 339 17.36 -15.25 5.44
N VAL A 340 16.97 -14.93 6.66
CA VAL A 340 16.41 -15.88 7.62
C VAL A 340 15.01 -15.42 8.00
N ARG A 341 14.04 -16.32 7.95
CA ARG A 341 12.64 -16.07 8.31
C ARG A 341 12.40 -16.44 9.76
N GLY A 342 11.79 -15.52 10.52
CA GLY A 342 11.24 -15.78 11.85
C GLY A 342 9.73 -15.98 11.81
N ASN A 343 9.10 -16.31 12.93
CA ASN A 343 7.63 -16.35 13.00
C ASN A 343 7.04 -14.93 12.75
N TYR A 344 7.65 -13.93 13.38
CA TYR A 344 7.55 -12.53 13.01
C TYR A 344 8.94 -11.92 13.02
N THR A 345 9.30 -11.23 11.96
CA THR A 345 10.57 -10.52 11.80
C THR A 345 10.32 -9.06 11.49
N PHE A 346 10.95 -8.18 12.25
CA PHE A 346 11.06 -6.78 11.91
C PHE A 346 12.51 -6.35 12.03
N GLY A 347 13.03 -5.64 11.05
CA GLY A 347 14.37 -5.10 11.14
C GLY A 347 14.59 -3.92 10.22
N VAL A 348 15.47 -3.06 10.65
CA VAL A 348 15.89 -1.86 9.92
C VAL A 348 17.40 -1.80 9.94
N SER A 349 17.97 -1.43 8.81
CA SER A 349 19.40 -1.22 8.67
C SER A 349 19.70 0.18 8.16
N ALA A 350 20.67 0.84 8.73
CA ALA A 350 21.15 2.13 8.24
C ALA A 350 22.62 2.33 8.59
N ASN A 351 23.41 2.80 7.64
CA ASN A 351 24.77 3.28 7.87
C ASN A 351 24.71 4.76 8.28
N PRO A 352 24.93 5.10 9.56
CA PRO A 352 24.78 6.48 10.03
C PRO A 352 25.69 7.46 9.30
N SER A 353 26.91 7.05 8.92
CA SER A 353 27.82 7.90 8.15
C SER A 353 27.29 8.17 6.73
N ALA A 354 26.69 7.17 6.07
CA ALA A 354 26.08 7.38 4.76
C ALA A 354 24.85 8.30 4.84
N VAL A 355 24.03 8.14 5.88
CA VAL A 355 22.90 9.04 6.17
C VAL A 355 23.39 10.48 6.40
N ALA A 356 24.45 10.65 7.24
CA ALA A 356 25.05 11.95 7.49
C ALA A 356 25.58 12.61 6.21
N ASN A 357 26.28 11.84 5.36
CA ASN A 357 26.81 12.33 4.08
C ASN A 357 25.68 12.75 3.12
N LEU A 358 24.61 11.96 3.02
CA LEU A 358 23.44 12.32 2.21
C LEU A 358 22.79 13.61 2.72
N LEU A 359 22.53 13.72 4.04
CA LEU A 359 21.98 14.93 4.65
C LEU A 359 22.87 16.15 4.43
N GLN A 360 24.18 15.97 4.60
CA GLN A 360 25.15 17.05 4.37
C GLN A 360 25.11 17.55 2.92
N LYS A 361 25.10 16.63 1.96
CA LYS A 361 25.02 16.94 0.53
C LYS A 361 23.74 17.69 0.18
N GLN A 362 22.58 17.20 0.68
CA GLN A 362 21.30 17.86 0.46
C GLN A 362 21.24 19.24 1.13
N ALA A 363 21.70 19.36 2.38
CA ALA A 363 21.74 20.62 3.10
C ALA A 363 22.61 21.66 2.37
N GLN A 364 23.81 21.29 1.91
CA GLN A 364 24.70 22.17 1.12
C GLN A 364 24.05 22.60 -0.20
N SER A 365 23.37 21.68 -0.90
CA SER A 365 22.66 22.00 -2.13
C SER A 365 21.55 23.04 -1.90
N ILE A 366 20.75 22.86 -0.84
CA ILE A 366 19.66 23.78 -0.48
C ILE A 366 20.23 25.13 -0.04
N GLN A 367 21.30 25.15 0.78
CA GLN A 367 21.93 26.38 1.22
C GLN A 367 22.55 27.18 0.06
N ALA A 368 23.10 26.48 -0.95
CA ALA A 368 23.65 27.13 -2.15
C ALA A 368 22.56 27.71 -3.07
N SER A 369 21.38 27.10 -3.07
CA SER A 369 20.22 27.55 -3.85
C SER A 369 18.93 27.36 -3.05
N PRO A 370 18.61 28.27 -2.12
CA PRO A 370 17.44 28.16 -1.27
C PRO A 370 16.13 28.17 -2.07
N TYR A 371 15.18 27.36 -1.65
CA TYR A 371 13.85 27.33 -2.25
C TYR A 371 13.11 28.66 -2.05
N ARG A 372 12.49 29.13 -3.10
CA ARG A 372 11.62 30.33 -3.10
C ARG A 372 10.15 29.94 -2.95
N CYS A 373 9.81 28.73 -3.35
CA CYS A 373 8.47 28.18 -3.19
C CYS A 373 8.13 28.09 -1.70
N GLN A 374 7.05 28.75 -1.28
CA GLN A 374 6.63 28.80 0.12
C GLN A 374 6.39 27.40 0.73
N TYR A 375 6.02 26.41 -0.09
CA TYR A 375 5.78 25.02 0.36
C TYR A 375 7.08 24.24 0.54
N LEU A 376 8.17 24.64 -0.12
CA LEU A 376 9.50 24.06 0.03
C LEU A 376 10.39 24.88 0.97
N ALA A 377 9.99 26.10 1.31
CA ALA A 377 10.75 26.98 2.20
C ALA A 377 11.11 26.37 3.57
N PRO A 378 10.26 25.52 4.23
CA PRO A 378 10.65 24.85 5.46
C PRO A 378 11.89 23.97 5.32
N LEU A 379 12.20 23.45 4.12
CA LEU A 379 13.42 22.71 3.86
C LEU A 379 14.69 23.56 3.98
N ASN A 380 14.59 24.88 3.76
CA ASN A 380 15.71 25.80 3.95
C ASN A 380 16.12 25.88 5.42
N GLU A 381 15.14 25.94 6.34
CA GLU A 381 15.36 25.95 7.78
C GLU A 381 15.97 24.62 8.24
N LEU A 382 15.38 23.50 7.76
CA LEU A 382 15.91 22.17 8.05
C LEU A 382 17.36 22.00 7.57
N ALA A 383 17.70 22.54 6.40
CA ALA A 383 19.05 22.52 5.86
C ALA A 383 20.03 23.39 6.67
N ALA A 384 19.56 24.52 7.23
CA ALA A 384 20.37 25.37 8.10
C ALA A 384 20.70 24.66 9.43
N ASP A 385 19.75 23.90 9.98
CA ASP A 385 19.87 23.24 11.29
C ASP A 385 20.46 21.81 11.21
N ALA A 386 20.69 21.30 10.00
CA ALA A 386 21.14 19.93 9.79
C ALA A 386 22.49 19.57 10.43
N SER A 387 23.34 20.57 10.71
CA SER A 387 24.72 20.35 11.21
C SER A 387 24.78 19.55 12.52
N ALA A 388 23.85 19.78 13.46
CA ALA A 388 23.80 19.06 14.73
C ALA A 388 23.44 17.58 14.54
N ILE A 389 22.46 17.30 13.68
CA ILE A 389 22.04 15.93 13.35
C ILE A 389 23.17 15.19 12.62
N ILE A 390 23.83 15.84 11.67
CA ILE A 390 24.96 15.30 10.92
C ILE A 390 26.11 14.92 11.87
N ALA A 391 26.45 15.82 12.82
CA ALA A 391 27.49 15.57 13.81
C ALA A 391 27.14 14.39 14.73
N MET A 392 25.87 14.28 15.16
CA MET A 392 25.38 13.17 15.97
C MET A 392 25.45 11.83 15.20
N LEU A 393 25.07 11.80 13.94
CA LEU A 393 25.14 10.61 13.10
C LEU A 393 26.57 10.16 12.86
N HIS A 394 27.52 11.08 12.65
CA HIS A 394 28.93 10.73 12.55
C HIS A 394 29.49 10.20 13.87
N ALA A 395 29.15 10.80 15.00
CA ALA A 395 29.53 10.31 16.32
C ALA A 395 28.93 8.92 16.61
N GLY A 396 27.68 8.69 16.18
CA GLY A 396 26.97 7.42 16.34
C GLY A 396 27.39 6.32 15.37
N SER A 397 28.20 6.62 14.36
CA SER A 397 28.51 5.69 13.27
C SER A 397 29.27 4.42 13.70
N SER A 398 29.95 4.44 14.84
CA SER A 398 30.64 3.28 15.40
C SER A 398 29.73 2.39 16.27
N TRP A 399 28.52 2.85 16.63
CA TRP A 399 27.71 2.22 17.66
C TRP A 399 26.62 1.31 17.10
N GLY A 400 25.84 1.78 16.14
CA GLY A 400 24.72 1.02 15.62
C GLY A 400 24.50 1.22 14.13
N HIS A 401 24.32 0.11 13.44
CA HIS A 401 24.03 0.07 12.00
C HIS A 401 22.62 -0.43 11.70
N GLY A 402 21.85 -0.76 12.72
CA GLY A 402 20.50 -1.28 12.59
C GLY A 402 20.19 -2.35 13.64
N PHE A 403 19.00 -2.87 13.53
CA PHE A 403 18.54 -3.93 14.42
C PHE A 403 17.65 -4.93 13.69
N ARG A 404 17.51 -6.09 14.28
CA ARG A 404 16.53 -7.11 13.92
C ARG A 404 15.87 -7.63 15.18
N VAL A 405 14.55 -7.72 15.16
CA VAL A 405 13.73 -8.34 16.20
C VAL A 405 12.95 -9.49 15.56
N ASP A 406 13.00 -10.64 16.20
CA ASP A 406 12.11 -11.76 15.88
C ASP A 406 11.30 -12.12 17.12
N PHE A 407 10.00 -12.19 16.99
CA PHE A 407 9.12 -12.71 18.04
C PHE A 407 8.75 -14.16 17.73
N SER A 408 8.93 -15.03 18.70
CA SER A 408 8.52 -16.44 18.61
C SER A 408 7.03 -16.61 18.95
N ASP A 409 6.51 -15.79 19.87
CA ASP A 409 5.12 -15.75 20.26
C ASP A 409 4.69 -14.32 20.58
N LEU A 410 3.59 -13.88 19.96
CA LEU A 410 2.97 -12.58 20.17
C LEU A 410 1.60 -12.68 20.81
N SER A 411 1.12 -13.87 21.11
CA SER A 411 -0.21 -14.05 21.71
C SER A 411 -0.39 -13.25 23.00
N LEU A 412 0.71 -13.00 23.68
CA LEU A 412 0.77 -12.22 24.93
C LEU A 412 0.89 -10.71 24.72
N LEU A 413 1.63 -10.27 23.71
CA LEU A 413 1.67 -8.85 23.32
C LEU A 413 0.29 -8.38 22.90
N MET A 414 -0.51 -9.28 22.35
CA MET A 414 -1.85 -9.01 21.85
C MET A 414 -2.93 -9.15 22.94
N GLN A 415 -2.76 -10.07 23.89
CA GLN A 415 -3.63 -10.15 25.08
C GLN A 415 -3.43 -8.95 26.02
N SER A 416 -2.29 -8.27 25.92
CA SER A 416 -2.00 -7.01 26.60
C SER A 416 -2.29 -5.79 25.71
N ALA A 417 -3.22 -5.87 24.76
CA ALA A 417 -3.77 -4.67 24.08
C ALA A 417 -4.44 -3.70 25.08
N ASP A 418 -4.75 -4.15 26.27
CA ASP A 418 -4.76 -3.36 27.50
C ASP A 418 -3.36 -2.81 27.87
N MET A 419 -2.54 -2.48 26.85
CA MET A 419 -1.20 -1.88 27.06
C MET A 419 -1.22 -0.54 27.80
N LEU A 420 -2.37 -0.06 28.19
CA LEU A 420 -2.58 1.10 29.06
C LEU A 420 -2.87 0.69 30.51
N GLN A 421 -2.98 -0.58 30.85
CA GLN A 421 -3.08 -1.06 32.20
C GLN A 421 -1.73 -1.63 32.69
N GLU A 422 -1.32 -1.18 33.84
CA GLU A 422 0.02 -1.17 34.46
C GLU A 422 0.72 -2.53 34.70
N THR A 423 0.30 -3.65 34.13
CA THR A 423 0.92 -4.95 34.40
C THR A 423 0.98 -5.86 33.16
N THR A 424 1.81 -5.49 32.19
CA THR A 424 2.19 -6.46 31.15
C THR A 424 3.15 -7.49 31.74
N ASP A 425 2.73 -8.75 31.79
CA ASP A 425 3.62 -9.86 32.21
C ASP A 425 4.67 -10.12 31.10
N MET A 426 5.73 -9.30 31.09
CA MET A 426 6.85 -9.41 30.17
C MET A 426 7.54 -10.79 30.27
N GLY A 427 7.23 -11.58 31.30
CA GLY A 427 7.80 -12.90 31.55
C GLY A 427 7.44 -13.99 30.56
N LYS A 428 6.50 -13.70 29.63
CA LYS A 428 6.06 -14.67 28.62
C LYS A 428 6.45 -14.28 27.20
N LEU A 429 7.11 -13.14 26.98
CA LEU A 429 7.63 -12.77 25.66
C LEU A 429 8.78 -13.70 25.30
N GLY A 430 8.75 -14.22 24.10
CA GLY A 430 9.84 -15.01 23.52
C GLY A 430 10.33 -14.40 22.22
N GLY A 431 11.65 -14.44 21.99
CA GLY A 431 12.18 -13.93 20.72
C GLY A 431 13.67 -13.62 20.76
N THR A 432 14.14 -12.95 19.71
CA THR A 432 15.53 -12.52 19.59
C THR A 432 15.61 -11.04 19.20
N LEU A 433 16.63 -10.36 19.70
CA LEU A 433 17.00 -9.01 19.31
C LEU A 433 18.48 -8.99 18.90
N LEU A 434 18.76 -8.51 17.71
CA LEU A 434 20.11 -8.23 17.25
C LEU A 434 20.30 -6.72 17.08
N LEU A 435 21.41 -6.22 17.64
CA LEU A 435 21.87 -4.86 17.45
C LEU A 435 23.16 -4.92 16.59
N ALA A 436 23.04 -4.53 15.34
CA ALA A 436 24.16 -4.54 14.41
C ALA A 436 25.10 -3.36 14.63
N SER A 437 26.39 -3.59 14.51
CA SER A 437 27.44 -2.59 14.70
C SER A 437 28.67 -2.91 13.84
N ALA A 438 29.39 -1.88 13.41
CA ALA A 438 30.72 -2.04 12.83
C ALA A 438 31.74 -2.51 13.85
N ASN A 439 31.53 -2.23 15.14
CA ASN A 439 32.41 -2.63 16.23
C ASN A 439 31.60 -3.12 17.43
N PRO A 440 31.11 -4.38 17.39
CA PRO A 440 30.33 -4.94 18.51
C PRO A 440 31.12 -4.99 19.86
N SER A 441 32.45 -5.11 19.81
CA SER A 441 33.28 -5.09 21.02
C SER A 441 33.25 -3.71 21.70
N ALA A 442 33.32 -2.63 20.94
CA ALA A 442 33.24 -1.28 21.50
C ALA A 442 31.82 -1.02 22.04
N MET A 443 30.79 -1.49 21.34
CA MET A 443 29.41 -1.42 21.82
C MET A 443 29.21 -2.19 23.12
N LEU A 444 29.76 -3.41 23.20
CA LEU A 444 29.76 -4.19 24.46
C LEU A 444 30.44 -3.43 25.59
N GLY A 445 31.63 -2.86 25.35
CA GLY A 445 32.34 -2.08 26.36
C GLY A 445 31.54 -0.89 26.89
N MET A 446 30.80 -0.23 26.01
CA MET A 446 29.89 0.85 26.40
C MET A 446 28.73 0.32 27.26
N LEU A 447 28.06 -0.76 26.82
CA LEU A 447 26.98 -1.39 27.58
C LEU A 447 27.45 -1.84 28.98
N GLN A 448 28.68 -2.38 29.09
CA GLN A 448 29.30 -2.72 30.37
C GLN A 448 29.57 -1.50 31.26
N GLY A 449 29.74 -0.31 30.66
CA GLY A 449 29.85 0.95 31.41
C GLY A 449 28.52 1.37 32.05
N PHE A 450 27.40 1.07 31.41
CA PHE A 450 26.03 1.34 31.93
C PHE A 450 25.53 0.19 32.83
N MET A 451 25.92 -1.04 32.52
CA MET A 451 25.52 -2.27 33.23
C MET A 451 26.78 -3.08 33.58
N PRO A 452 27.43 -2.79 34.71
CA PRO A 452 28.69 -3.46 35.09
C PRO A 452 28.54 -4.98 35.25
N GLU A 453 27.34 -5.48 35.51
CA GLU A 453 26.98 -6.90 35.63
C GLU A 453 27.29 -7.65 34.34
N LEU A 454 27.15 -7.04 33.18
CA LEU A 454 27.51 -7.63 31.89
C LEU A 454 29.02 -7.97 31.79
N GLY A 455 29.84 -7.22 32.51
CA GLY A 455 31.30 -7.52 32.60
C GLY A 455 31.59 -8.86 33.25
N ARG A 456 30.76 -9.29 34.23
CA ARG A 456 30.92 -10.56 34.94
C ARG A 456 30.56 -11.78 34.11
N VAL A 457 29.69 -11.62 33.09
CA VAL A 457 29.28 -12.70 32.18
C VAL A 457 30.43 -13.17 31.29
N GLY A 458 31.40 -12.29 31.04
CA GLY A 458 32.57 -12.61 30.23
C GLY A 458 32.22 -12.93 28.78
N LEU A 459 31.33 -12.16 28.18
CA LEU A 459 30.99 -12.25 26.75
C LEU A 459 32.23 -11.96 25.90
N GLN A 460 32.45 -12.79 24.87
CA GLN A 460 33.58 -12.65 23.96
C GLN A 460 33.09 -12.65 22.50
N PRO A 461 33.67 -11.82 21.63
CA PRO A 461 33.36 -11.84 20.20
C PRO A 461 33.55 -13.22 19.58
N GLY A 462 32.51 -13.73 18.90
CA GLY A 462 32.53 -15.06 18.29
C GLY A 462 32.41 -16.24 19.29
N GLY A 463 32.25 -15.98 20.60
CA GLY A 463 31.95 -17.00 21.59
C GLY A 463 30.49 -17.47 21.55
N PRO A 464 30.16 -18.57 22.25
CA PRO A 464 28.78 -19.06 22.34
C PRO A 464 27.86 -18.10 23.12
N ALA A 465 26.55 -18.24 22.95
CA ALA A 465 25.60 -17.54 23.78
C ALA A 465 25.72 -17.91 25.25
N LYS A 466 25.69 -16.91 26.13
CA LYS A 466 25.77 -17.08 27.58
C LYS A 466 24.49 -16.52 28.23
N GLN A 467 24.01 -17.22 29.24
CA GLN A 467 22.90 -16.76 30.07
C GLN A 467 23.33 -15.56 30.90
N LEU A 468 22.49 -14.56 30.98
CA LEU A 468 22.67 -13.42 31.86
C LEU A 468 22.24 -13.77 33.29
N PRO A 469 22.84 -13.12 34.33
CA PRO A 469 22.46 -13.35 35.72
C PRO A 469 20.98 -13.02 36.00
N ASP A 470 20.32 -13.79 36.87
CA ASP A 470 18.92 -13.61 37.22
C ASP A 470 18.68 -12.23 37.84
N GLU A 471 19.63 -11.68 38.60
CA GLU A 471 19.55 -10.32 39.16
C GLU A 471 19.37 -9.25 38.07
N LEU A 472 20.07 -9.39 36.94
CA LEU A 472 19.96 -8.47 35.82
C LEU A 472 18.62 -8.65 35.08
N ILE A 473 18.11 -9.88 35.01
CA ILE A 473 16.84 -10.21 34.40
C ILE A 473 15.67 -9.62 35.20
N GLU A 474 15.73 -9.73 36.54
CA GLU A 474 14.77 -9.14 37.47
C GLU A 474 14.78 -7.60 37.40
N ASP A 475 15.97 -6.98 37.37
CA ASP A 475 16.10 -5.51 37.24
C ASP A 475 15.52 -4.98 35.93
N LEU A 476 15.52 -5.78 34.86
CA LEU A 476 14.91 -5.47 33.58
C LEU A 476 13.39 -5.77 33.54
N GLY A 477 12.82 -6.33 34.63
CA GLY A 477 11.43 -6.73 34.72
C GLY A 477 11.05 -7.90 33.79
N MET A 478 12.03 -8.73 33.42
CA MET A 478 11.83 -9.87 32.53
C MET A 478 11.69 -11.15 33.35
N GLY A 479 10.65 -11.94 33.09
CA GLY A 479 10.37 -13.19 33.82
C GLY A 479 11.02 -14.45 33.23
N ASN A 480 11.71 -14.36 32.08
CA ASN A 480 12.31 -15.49 31.37
C ASN A 480 13.84 -15.41 31.35
N SER A 481 14.49 -16.56 31.11
CA SER A 481 15.93 -16.60 30.86
C SER A 481 16.33 -15.67 29.73
N LEU A 482 17.41 -14.92 29.91
CA LEU A 482 17.96 -14.01 28.89
C LEU A 482 19.38 -14.49 28.51
N TRP A 483 19.56 -14.73 27.22
CA TRP A 483 20.85 -15.13 26.65
C TRP A 483 21.44 -13.97 25.85
N ALA A 484 22.76 -13.82 25.95
CA ALA A 484 23.51 -12.82 25.18
C ALA A 484 24.66 -13.45 24.41
N MET A 485 24.92 -12.91 23.22
CA MET A 485 26.03 -13.33 22.37
C MET A 485 26.62 -12.11 21.65
N VAL A 486 27.94 -12.11 21.48
CA VAL A 486 28.65 -11.10 20.71
C VAL A 486 29.24 -11.74 19.46
N GLY A 487 28.78 -11.31 18.30
CA GLY A 487 29.30 -11.75 17.01
C GLY A 487 30.29 -10.75 16.41
N GLN A 488 30.63 -10.98 15.16
CA GLN A 488 31.54 -10.09 14.41
C GLN A 488 30.88 -8.79 13.97
N ARG A 489 29.54 -8.76 13.83
CA ARG A 489 28.78 -7.65 13.28
C ARG A 489 27.57 -7.22 14.11
N ALA A 490 27.31 -7.90 15.22
CA ALA A 490 26.17 -7.60 16.08
C ALA A 490 26.40 -8.07 17.53
N ILE A 491 25.66 -7.48 18.45
CA ILE A 491 25.31 -8.05 19.74
C ILE A 491 23.90 -8.60 19.62
N GLY A 492 23.70 -9.83 20.12
CA GLY A 492 22.40 -10.48 20.07
C GLY A 492 21.92 -10.87 21.46
N LEU A 493 20.61 -10.77 21.66
CA LEU A 493 19.89 -11.21 22.84
C LEU A 493 18.83 -12.23 22.43
N ALA A 494 18.60 -13.24 23.28
CA ALA A 494 17.48 -14.16 23.14
C ALA A 494 16.73 -14.26 24.47
N LEU A 495 15.42 -14.09 24.42
CA LEU A 495 14.52 -14.21 25.55
C LEU A 495 13.82 -15.57 25.48
N GLY A 496 14.03 -16.39 26.52
CA GLY A 496 13.62 -17.78 26.57
C GLY A 496 14.70 -18.75 26.07
N ASP A 497 14.83 -19.90 26.73
CA ASP A 497 15.84 -20.94 26.42
C ASP A 497 15.64 -21.50 24.99
N GLU A 498 14.41 -21.59 24.52
CA GLU A 498 14.04 -22.04 23.19
C GLU A 498 14.60 -21.15 22.08
N ASN A 499 14.84 -19.87 22.36
CA ASN A 499 15.32 -18.89 21.38
C ASN A 499 16.87 -18.81 21.30
N LYS A 500 17.59 -19.48 22.20
CA LYS A 500 19.06 -19.52 22.18
C LYS A 500 19.61 -20.04 20.85
N ALA A 501 19.12 -21.17 20.37
CA ALA A 501 19.56 -21.78 19.10
C ALA A 501 19.25 -20.88 17.90
N THR A 502 18.15 -20.20 17.93
CA THR A 502 17.74 -19.20 16.92
C THR A 502 18.74 -18.03 16.92
N LEU A 503 19.10 -17.51 18.09
CA LEU A 503 20.10 -16.45 18.22
C LEU A 503 21.45 -16.88 17.62
N GLU A 504 21.96 -18.07 17.97
CA GLU A 504 23.22 -18.59 17.45
C GLU A 504 23.21 -18.76 15.93
N THR A 505 22.08 -19.18 15.37
CA THR A 505 21.88 -19.29 13.92
C THR A 505 21.86 -17.92 13.24
N LEU A 506 21.14 -16.97 13.79
CA LEU A 506 21.05 -15.61 13.25
C LEU A 506 22.41 -14.89 13.27
N MET A 507 23.16 -15.04 14.34
CA MET A 507 24.50 -14.42 14.51
C MET A 507 25.51 -14.92 13.49
N GLN A 508 25.32 -16.13 12.94
CA GLN A 508 26.14 -16.75 11.90
C GLN A 508 25.56 -16.61 10.50
N ALA A 509 24.35 -16.08 10.38
CA ALA A 509 23.66 -15.98 9.11
C ALA A 509 24.38 -15.06 8.11
N PRO A 510 24.37 -15.40 6.82
CA PRO A 510 24.95 -14.56 5.79
C PRO A 510 24.17 -13.26 5.65
N THR A 511 24.84 -12.23 5.18
CA THR A 511 24.20 -10.98 4.74
C THR A 511 24.02 -11.03 3.23
N PRO A 512 22.88 -10.58 2.69
CA PRO A 512 22.67 -10.55 1.24
C PRO A 512 23.62 -9.55 0.57
N ALA A 513 23.86 -9.73 -0.74
CA ALA A 513 24.73 -8.84 -1.53
C ALA A 513 24.22 -7.39 -1.54
N VAL A 514 22.90 -7.22 -1.58
CA VAL A 514 22.22 -5.94 -1.36
C VAL A 514 21.49 -6.05 -0.03
N PRO A 515 22.03 -5.45 1.04
CA PRO A 515 21.34 -5.48 2.34
C PRO A 515 20.00 -4.74 2.25
N PRO A 516 18.92 -5.29 2.81
CA PRO A 516 17.66 -4.57 2.87
C PRO A 516 17.75 -3.41 3.86
N PHE A 517 17.15 -2.28 3.51
CA PHE A 517 16.99 -1.15 4.43
C PHE A 517 15.99 -1.50 5.54
N MET A 518 14.88 -2.17 5.18
CA MET A 518 13.88 -2.65 6.12
C MET A 518 13.32 -3.99 5.66
N VAL A 519 13.01 -4.84 6.62
CA VAL A 519 12.30 -6.11 6.43
C VAL A 519 11.16 -6.20 7.43
N ILE A 520 9.99 -6.60 6.94
CA ILE A 520 8.86 -7.01 7.76
C ILE A 520 8.42 -8.36 7.20
N GLY A 521 8.44 -9.39 8.03
CA GLY A 521 8.02 -10.73 7.63
C GLY A 521 7.24 -11.41 8.74
N ALA A 522 6.24 -12.22 8.36
CA ALA A 522 5.50 -13.01 9.33
C ALA A 522 4.89 -14.27 8.71
N SER A 523 4.76 -15.31 9.53
CA SER A 523 4.00 -16.50 9.17
C SER A 523 2.49 -16.22 9.07
N GLY A 524 1.78 -16.99 8.26
CA GLY A 524 0.32 -16.90 8.20
C GLY A 524 -0.34 -17.21 9.56
N THR A 525 0.27 -18.11 10.34
CA THR A 525 -0.17 -18.41 11.71
C THR A 525 -0.11 -17.16 12.59
N PHE A 526 0.95 -16.38 12.50
CA PHE A 526 1.10 -15.11 13.20
C PHE A 526 -0.02 -14.14 12.85
N TYR A 527 -0.28 -13.91 11.56
CA TYR A 527 -1.37 -13.03 11.13
C TYR A 527 -2.75 -13.53 11.59
N SER A 528 -2.97 -14.84 11.55
CA SER A 528 -4.23 -15.42 12.04
C SER A 528 -4.43 -15.17 13.54
N GLN A 529 -3.38 -15.31 14.34
CA GLN A 529 -3.40 -15.00 15.77
C GLN A 529 -3.62 -13.52 16.03
N LEU A 530 -2.90 -12.66 15.31
CA LEU A 530 -3.05 -11.21 15.37
C LEU A 530 -4.50 -10.78 15.11
N LEU A 531 -5.11 -11.30 14.05
CA LEU A 531 -6.49 -10.98 13.71
C LEU A 531 -7.52 -11.59 14.69
N GLN A 532 -7.16 -12.66 15.42
CA GLN A 532 -8.01 -13.23 16.47
C GLN A 532 -7.99 -12.42 17.77
N ALA A 533 -6.90 -11.74 18.04
CA ALA A 533 -6.75 -10.92 19.25
C ALA A 533 -7.62 -9.65 19.21
N PHE A 534 -8.01 -9.16 18.04
CA PHE A 534 -8.99 -8.08 17.93
C PHE A 534 -10.41 -8.64 18.07
N SER A 535 -11.11 -8.30 19.15
CA SER A 535 -12.53 -8.60 19.32
C SER A 535 -13.42 -7.50 18.73
N GLU A 536 -14.69 -7.82 18.49
CA GLU A 536 -15.69 -6.81 18.07
C GLU A 536 -15.88 -5.74 19.16
N GLU A 537 -15.68 -6.09 20.43
CA GLU A 537 -15.82 -5.23 21.60
C GLU A 537 -14.68 -4.21 21.68
N ASP A 538 -13.43 -4.63 21.42
CA ASP A 538 -12.25 -3.74 21.39
C ASP A 538 -12.37 -2.65 20.32
N LEU A 539 -13.05 -2.94 19.21
CA LEU A 539 -13.26 -1.97 18.13
C LEU A 539 -14.43 -1.03 18.38
N GLN A 540 -15.43 -1.44 19.18
CA GLN A 540 -16.51 -0.55 19.60
C GLN A 540 -15.99 0.55 20.52
N ASP A 541 -15.02 0.25 21.38
CA ASP A 541 -14.38 1.24 22.25
C ASP A 541 -13.47 2.23 21.48
N LEU A 542 -12.82 1.79 20.40
CA LEU A 542 -12.09 2.67 19.49
C LEU A 542 -13.01 3.55 18.63
N ALA A 543 -14.26 3.13 18.44
CA ALA A 543 -15.25 3.77 17.57
C ALA A 543 -16.09 4.86 18.27
N ALA A 544 -15.59 5.51 19.30
CA ALA A 544 -16.28 6.60 20.01
C ALA A 544 -16.59 7.86 19.16
N TRP A 545 -16.33 7.82 17.85
CA TRP A 545 -16.55 8.90 16.89
C TRP A 545 -17.56 8.47 15.82
N ASP A 546 -18.70 9.16 15.72
CA ASP A 546 -19.92 8.78 14.96
C ASP A 546 -19.74 8.16 13.56
N TRP A 547 -18.78 8.61 12.74
CA TRP A 547 -18.59 8.10 11.38
C TRP A 547 -17.60 6.92 11.32
N GLU A 548 -16.67 6.84 12.27
CA GLU A 548 -15.72 5.75 12.38
C GLU A 548 -16.41 4.48 12.83
N ALA A 549 -17.37 4.57 13.75
CA ALA A 549 -18.22 3.46 14.14
C ALA A 549 -18.93 2.83 12.93
N ALA A 550 -19.55 3.64 12.08
CA ALA A 550 -20.22 3.14 10.87
C ALA A 550 -19.24 2.43 9.92
N TYR A 551 -18.04 2.98 9.75
CA TYR A 551 -16.99 2.36 8.92
C TYR A 551 -16.55 1.01 9.50
N TYR A 552 -16.27 0.91 10.79
CA TYR A 552 -15.86 -0.33 11.45
C TYR A 552 -16.97 -1.39 11.40
N HIS A 553 -18.23 -1.03 11.65
CA HIS A 553 -19.35 -1.95 11.55
C HIS A 553 -19.52 -2.56 10.16
N ILE A 554 -19.25 -1.80 9.11
CA ILE A 554 -19.33 -2.30 7.73
C ILE A 554 -18.11 -3.16 7.37
N THR A 555 -16.92 -2.81 7.83
CA THR A 555 -15.67 -3.48 7.45
C THR A 555 -15.33 -4.68 8.33
N TRP A 556 -15.83 -4.74 9.56
CA TRP A 556 -15.55 -5.81 10.51
C TRP A 556 -15.81 -7.24 9.96
N PRO A 557 -16.94 -7.53 9.32
CA PRO A 557 -17.15 -8.86 8.74
C PRO A 557 -16.07 -9.26 7.74
N LEU A 558 -15.44 -8.29 7.05
CA LEU A 558 -14.34 -8.54 6.11
C LEU A 558 -13.07 -9.03 6.82
N MET A 559 -12.89 -8.73 8.10
CA MET A 559 -11.78 -9.28 8.91
C MET A 559 -11.86 -10.80 9.01
N GLY A 560 -13.06 -11.37 9.02
CA GLY A 560 -13.27 -12.82 8.93
C GLY A 560 -12.75 -13.42 7.62
N ALA A 561 -12.93 -12.71 6.49
CA ALA A 561 -12.36 -13.10 5.22
C ALA A 561 -10.83 -13.06 5.27
N LEU A 562 -10.24 -12.00 5.81
CA LEU A 562 -8.79 -11.88 5.95
C LEU A 562 -8.21 -13.01 6.81
N ARG A 563 -8.85 -13.34 7.96
CA ARG A 563 -8.44 -14.50 8.78
C ARG A 563 -8.40 -15.79 7.98
N SER A 564 -9.43 -16.03 7.17
CA SER A 564 -9.53 -17.24 6.34
C SER A 564 -8.50 -17.26 5.23
N ILE A 565 -8.20 -16.11 4.61
CA ILE A 565 -7.16 -15.96 3.58
C ILE A 565 -5.77 -16.14 4.20
N TYR A 566 -5.50 -15.51 5.33
CA TYR A 566 -4.19 -15.65 6.01
C TYR A 566 -3.96 -17.06 6.57
N ALA A 567 -5.01 -17.84 6.84
CA ALA A 567 -4.86 -19.25 7.17
C ALA A 567 -4.30 -20.10 6.02
N GLU A 568 -4.38 -19.63 4.77
CA GLU A 568 -3.76 -20.26 3.59
C GLU A 568 -2.34 -19.76 3.31
N VAL A 569 -1.86 -18.74 4.05
CA VAL A 569 -0.54 -18.15 3.90
C VAL A 569 0.47 -18.97 4.71
N ASP A 570 1.59 -19.35 4.10
CA ASP A 570 2.75 -19.90 4.78
C ASP A 570 3.60 -18.75 5.35
N TYR A 571 4.00 -17.83 4.50
CA TYR A 571 4.81 -16.68 4.89
C TYR A 571 4.51 -15.45 4.02
N LEU A 572 4.56 -14.29 4.66
CA LEU A 572 4.45 -13.00 4.01
C LEU A 572 5.68 -12.16 4.38
N GLU A 573 6.33 -11.59 3.37
CA GLU A 573 7.51 -10.75 3.57
C GLU A 573 7.46 -9.49 2.72
N SER A 574 7.81 -8.38 3.32
CA SER A 574 8.05 -7.10 2.64
C SER A 574 9.49 -6.66 2.90
N GLN A 575 10.20 -6.33 1.84
CA GLN A 575 11.56 -5.80 1.92
C GLN A 575 11.64 -4.43 1.22
N TRP A 576 12.36 -3.51 1.83
CA TRP A 576 12.74 -2.25 1.23
C TRP A 576 14.23 -2.30 0.91
N LEU A 577 14.56 -2.12 -0.35
CA LEU A 577 15.93 -2.17 -0.86
C LEU A 577 16.31 -0.79 -1.41
N MET A 578 17.53 -0.37 -1.14
CA MET A 578 18.11 0.81 -1.77
C MET A 578 19.12 0.33 -2.80
N THR A 579 18.83 0.57 -4.09
CA THR A 579 19.63 0.08 -5.20
C THR A 579 20.14 1.22 -6.08
N GLU A 580 20.99 0.92 -7.04
CA GLU A 580 21.45 1.89 -8.03
C GLU A 580 20.34 2.38 -8.99
N ARG A 581 19.14 1.80 -8.94
CA ARG A 581 17.95 2.24 -9.68
C ARG A 581 17.05 3.16 -8.87
N GLY A 582 17.15 3.11 -7.54
CA GLY A 582 16.30 3.84 -6.61
C GLY A 582 15.85 2.99 -5.42
N MET A 583 14.70 3.32 -4.86
CA MET A 583 14.10 2.60 -3.73
C MET A 583 13.13 1.54 -4.24
N GLU A 584 13.44 0.28 -3.94
CA GLU A 584 12.65 -0.88 -4.35
C GLU A 584 11.88 -1.44 -3.15
N PHE A 585 10.64 -1.82 -3.41
CA PHE A 585 9.78 -2.51 -2.46
C PHE A 585 9.44 -3.87 -3.06
N THR A 586 9.73 -4.93 -2.35
CA THR A 586 9.29 -6.27 -2.71
C THR A 586 8.28 -6.75 -1.69
N TYR A 587 7.26 -7.43 -2.18
CA TYR A 587 6.24 -8.07 -1.37
C TYR A 587 6.08 -9.49 -1.86
N GLN A 588 6.41 -10.44 -1.01
CA GLN A 588 6.35 -11.86 -1.30
C GLN A 588 5.33 -12.52 -0.41
N LEU A 589 4.43 -13.26 -1.01
CA LEU A 589 3.43 -14.09 -0.38
C LEU A 589 3.67 -15.53 -0.79
N ASP A 590 4.04 -16.38 0.16
CA ASP A 590 4.12 -17.82 -0.01
C ASP A 590 2.87 -18.47 0.59
N LEU A 591 2.31 -19.46 -0.10
CA LEU A 591 1.03 -20.07 0.25
C LEU A 591 1.23 -21.55 0.59
N LEU A 592 0.49 -22.03 1.58
CA LEU A 592 0.33 -23.45 1.85
C LEU A 592 -0.34 -24.07 0.61
N GLY A 593 0.26 -25.09 0.01
CA GLY A 593 -0.37 -25.78 -1.12
C GLY A 593 -1.74 -26.32 -0.71
N GLY A 594 -2.73 -26.30 -1.62
CA GLY A 594 -4.13 -26.64 -1.30
C GLY A 594 -4.37 -28.05 -0.72
N GLN A 595 -3.35 -28.91 -0.61
CA GLN A 595 -3.38 -30.19 0.09
C GLN A 595 -2.89 -30.11 1.55
N ASP A 596 -2.22 -29.00 1.95
CA ASP A 596 -1.60 -28.85 3.26
C ASP A 596 -2.48 -28.06 4.25
N VAL A 597 -3.59 -27.49 3.77
CA VAL A 597 -4.56 -26.80 4.63
C VAL A 597 -5.33 -27.84 5.44
N LYS A 598 -4.90 -28.12 6.65
CA LYS A 598 -5.70 -28.90 7.60
C LYS A 598 -6.97 -28.10 7.92
N ARG A 599 -8.10 -28.56 7.40
CA ARG A 599 -9.45 -28.06 7.74
C ARG A 599 -9.79 -28.33 9.19
#